data_df18fc5c25feac8c2e6472b17bbe62f9
#
_entry.id   df18fc5c25feac8c2e6472b17bbe62f9
#
_cell.length_a   1.000
_cell.length_b   1.000
_cell.length_c   1.000
_cell.angle_alpha   90.00
_cell.angle_beta   90.00
_cell.angle_gamma   90.00
#
_symmetry.space_group_name_H-M   'P 1'
#
loop_
_entity.id
_entity.type
_entity.pdbx_description
1 polymer ?
#
loop_
_entity_poly.entity_id
_entity_poly.type
_entity_poly.pdbx_seq_one_letter_code
_entity_poly.pdbx_strand_id
1 'polypeptide(L)'
;MPLKAVYIGLGSNMGDRVGHLRTAVSLLESMNALVVTQSSPIYENRAIGIEDGNDFCNAVIEGLTDLSPRELLDCCQSIEQKMGRIKSDVWTNRIIDLDILWYEGYTSSEAELSIPHPEILKRDFVLKPLSAINPNLCIKNASHEDKVIHFLEALDASELSQIEARLWPTKQINQIVAMSENYVIGKDGALPWSIEEDWEIFLKKTKNGVLIMGRLSFQEMVKDSDWANSRTYIVLSRQASKVSYPNVYHASSLEAALMKAKGFGKTIWICGGEAIYKDTLNLSGALHLTRINRKYEGDTFFPRFEENHFVRHSKIDSNYKDLKYTFEIWTQEKLG
;
A
#
# COMPACT_ATOMS: atom_id res chain seq x y z
N MET A 1 1.33 8.70 18.03
CA MET A 1 0.15 7.86 18.37
C MET A 1 0.31 6.52 17.65
N PRO A 2 -0.40 5.44 18.05
CA PRO A 2 -0.43 4.24 17.25
C PRO A 2 -1.02 4.56 15.87
N LEU A 3 -0.47 3.94 14.83
CA LEU A 3 -0.97 4.12 13.47
C LEU A 3 -2.40 3.62 13.35
N LYS A 4 -3.21 4.36 12.62
CA LYS A 4 -4.62 4.09 12.37
C LYS A 4 -4.88 3.94 10.88
N ALA A 5 -5.70 2.97 10.52
CA ALA A 5 -6.19 2.86 9.17
C ALA A 5 -7.21 3.96 8.88
N VAL A 6 -7.13 4.52 7.69
CA VAL A 6 -8.04 5.58 7.22
C VAL A 6 -8.39 5.34 5.75
N TYR A 7 -9.63 5.66 5.38
CA TYR A 7 -10.07 5.69 3.99
C TYR A 7 -10.39 7.13 3.60
N ILE A 8 -9.77 7.59 2.50
CA ILE A 8 -9.98 8.93 1.95
C ILE A 8 -10.59 8.79 0.55
N GLY A 9 -11.72 9.46 0.35
CA GLY A 9 -12.32 9.67 -0.95
C GLY A 9 -11.67 10.84 -1.67
N LEU A 10 -11.43 10.69 -2.96
CA LEU A 10 -10.90 11.73 -3.82
C LEU A 10 -11.84 11.96 -4.99
N GLY A 11 -12.15 13.22 -5.29
CA GLY A 11 -12.99 13.62 -6.41
C GLY A 11 -12.41 14.80 -7.17
N SER A 12 -12.52 14.82 -8.50
CA SER A 12 -12.13 15.94 -9.37
C SER A 12 -13.00 15.99 -10.61
N ASN A 13 -13.45 17.21 -10.99
CA ASN A 13 -14.22 17.40 -12.22
C ASN A 13 -13.74 18.59 -13.07
N MET A 14 -12.51 19.07 -12.87
CA MET A 14 -11.90 20.17 -13.64
C MET A 14 -10.54 19.76 -14.22
N GLY A 15 -10.27 20.18 -15.45
CA GLY A 15 -8.96 20.05 -16.08
C GLY A 15 -8.45 18.60 -16.18
N ASP A 16 -7.20 18.37 -15.85
CA ASP A 16 -6.59 17.03 -15.77
C ASP A 16 -7.02 16.32 -14.47
N ARG A 17 -8.26 15.82 -14.46
CA ARG A 17 -8.90 15.20 -13.30
C ARG A 17 -8.06 14.06 -12.70
N VAL A 18 -7.54 13.16 -13.53
CA VAL A 18 -6.70 12.02 -13.08
C VAL A 18 -5.38 12.52 -12.51
N GLY A 19 -4.75 13.48 -13.17
CA GLY A 19 -3.53 14.14 -12.69
C GLY A 19 -3.74 14.84 -11.34
N HIS A 20 -4.89 15.48 -11.15
CA HIS A 20 -5.24 16.12 -9.87
C HIS A 20 -5.39 15.10 -8.74
N LEU A 21 -6.10 13.96 -8.97
CA LEU A 21 -6.19 12.90 -7.97
C LEU A 21 -4.80 12.38 -7.57
N ARG A 22 -3.92 12.12 -8.54
CA ARG A 22 -2.55 11.66 -8.30
C ARG A 22 -1.69 12.68 -7.56
N THR A 23 -1.83 13.96 -7.92
CA THR A 23 -1.13 15.05 -7.23
C THR A 23 -1.56 15.16 -5.77
N ALA A 24 -2.86 15.05 -5.48
CA ALA A 24 -3.36 15.07 -4.10
C ALA A 24 -2.78 13.91 -3.27
N VAL A 25 -2.74 12.69 -3.81
CA VAL A 25 -2.11 11.54 -3.13
C VAL A 25 -0.62 11.79 -2.88
N SER A 26 0.11 12.31 -3.87
CA SER A 26 1.52 12.67 -3.70
C SER A 26 1.75 13.70 -2.60
N LEU A 27 0.86 14.68 -2.49
CA LEU A 27 0.92 15.71 -1.44
C LEU A 27 0.60 15.11 -0.06
N LEU A 28 -0.45 14.30 0.07
CA LEU A 28 -0.77 13.57 1.31
C LEU A 28 0.44 12.79 1.81
N GLU A 29 1.13 12.10 0.91
CA GLU A 29 2.34 11.36 1.23
C GLU A 29 3.53 12.27 1.56
N SER A 30 3.82 13.31 0.79
CA SER A 30 4.97 14.20 1.00
C SER A 30 4.86 15.05 2.28
N MET A 31 3.64 15.37 2.70
CA MET A 31 3.35 16.08 3.95
C MET A 31 3.32 15.16 5.18
N ASN A 32 3.66 13.88 5.01
CA ASN A 32 3.59 12.85 6.05
C ASN A 32 2.20 12.72 6.71
N ALA A 33 1.13 13.03 5.96
CA ALA A 33 -0.23 12.89 6.47
C ALA A 33 -0.63 11.42 6.60
N LEU A 34 -0.19 10.58 5.66
CA LEU A 34 -0.44 9.15 5.68
C LEU A 34 0.55 8.37 4.78
N VAL A 35 0.58 7.06 4.96
CA VAL A 35 1.17 6.10 4.00
C VAL A 35 0.05 5.44 3.24
N VAL A 36 0.00 5.60 1.93
CA VAL A 36 -0.97 4.86 1.11
C VAL A 36 -0.63 3.39 1.09
N THR A 37 -1.56 2.56 1.55
CA THR A 37 -1.44 1.09 1.56
C THR A 37 -2.14 0.47 0.37
N GLN A 38 -3.31 1.02 -0.03
CA GLN A 38 -4.06 0.59 -1.20
C GLN A 38 -4.70 1.77 -1.92
N SER A 39 -5.02 1.58 -3.20
CA SER A 39 -5.82 2.53 -3.97
C SER A 39 -6.80 1.79 -4.88
N SER A 40 -7.99 2.34 -5.02
CA SER A 40 -9.01 1.82 -5.93
C SER A 40 -8.68 2.09 -7.40
N PRO A 41 -9.40 1.45 -8.33
CA PRO A 41 -9.59 1.99 -9.67
C PRO A 41 -10.14 3.42 -9.63
N ILE A 42 -10.01 4.15 -10.74
CA ILE A 42 -10.66 5.46 -10.93
C ILE A 42 -11.95 5.24 -11.69
N TYR A 43 -13.03 5.77 -11.14
CA TYR A 43 -14.36 5.72 -11.74
C TYR A 43 -14.80 7.11 -12.17
N GLU A 44 -15.52 7.16 -13.29
CA GLU A 44 -16.15 8.36 -13.81
C GLU A 44 -17.66 8.28 -13.62
N ASN A 45 -18.27 9.40 -13.22
CA ASN A 45 -19.71 9.57 -13.13
C ASN A 45 -20.11 11.00 -13.50
N ARG A 46 -21.36 11.18 -13.89
CA ARG A 46 -21.93 12.50 -14.12
C ARG A 46 -21.97 13.33 -12.84
N ALA A 47 -21.81 14.62 -12.97
CA ALA A 47 -21.97 15.54 -11.85
C ALA A 47 -23.39 15.42 -11.27
N ILE A 48 -23.48 15.27 -9.95
CA ILE A 48 -24.76 15.24 -9.22
C ILE A 48 -24.95 16.61 -8.57
N GLY A 49 -26.10 17.26 -8.87
CA GLY A 49 -26.47 18.52 -8.23
C GLY A 49 -25.73 19.76 -8.75
N ILE A 50 -25.03 19.67 -9.87
CA ILE A 50 -24.40 20.81 -10.56
C ILE A 50 -25.01 20.88 -11.96
N GLU A 51 -25.74 21.98 -12.24
CA GLU A 51 -26.31 22.26 -13.55
C GLU A 51 -25.12 22.56 -14.51
N ASP A 52 -25.05 21.86 -15.66
CA ASP A 52 -23.91 21.90 -16.59
C ASP A 52 -22.54 21.53 -15.96
N GLY A 53 -22.53 20.72 -14.89
CA GLY A 53 -21.31 20.24 -14.25
C GLY A 53 -20.55 19.23 -15.12
N ASN A 54 -19.21 19.32 -15.10
CA ASN A 54 -18.35 18.31 -15.74
C ASN A 54 -18.41 16.98 -14.96
N ASP A 55 -18.22 15.89 -15.68
CA ASP A 55 -18.12 14.56 -15.08
C ASP A 55 -16.98 14.47 -14.06
N PHE A 56 -17.26 13.80 -12.96
CA PHE A 56 -16.27 13.55 -11.90
C PHE A 56 -15.43 12.32 -12.17
N CYS A 57 -14.15 12.39 -11.84
CA CYS A 57 -13.33 11.23 -11.57
C CYS A 57 -13.24 11.02 -10.06
N ASN A 58 -13.59 9.83 -9.59
CA ASN A 58 -13.59 9.47 -8.17
C ASN A 58 -12.74 8.23 -7.93
N ALA A 59 -12.09 8.22 -6.79
CA ALA A 59 -11.33 7.08 -6.29
C ALA A 59 -11.27 7.11 -4.76
N VAL A 60 -10.84 5.99 -4.16
CA VAL A 60 -10.59 5.87 -2.72
C VAL A 60 -9.18 5.37 -2.51
N ILE A 61 -8.51 5.89 -1.50
CA ILE A 61 -7.26 5.33 -0.98
C ILE A 61 -7.46 4.83 0.44
N GLU A 62 -6.79 3.75 0.77
CA GLU A 62 -6.51 3.33 2.13
C GLU A 62 -5.13 3.79 2.53
N GLY A 63 -4.97 4.27 3.75
CA GLY A 63 -3.68 4.67 4.29
C GLY A 63 -3.56 4.42 5.79
N LEU A 64 -2.33 4.48 6.27
CA LEU A 64 -1.99 4.44 7.69
C LEU A 64 -1.51 5.83 8.11
N THR A 65 -2.03 6.36 9.21
CA THR A 65 -1.70 7.67 9.76
C THR A 65 -1.51 7.63 11.26
N ASP A 66 -0.64 8.48 11.79
CA ASP A 66 -0.50 8.80 13.22
C ASP A 66 -1.12 10.15 13.59
N LEU A 67 -1.64 10.90 12.60
CA LEU A 67 -2.40 12.12 12.83
C LEU A 67 -3.75 11.81 13.47
N SER A 68 -4.22 12.67 14.34
CA SER A 68 -5.62 12.66 14.77
C SER A 68 -6.56 12.96 13.60
N PRO A 69 -7.85 12.58 13.66
CA PRO A 69 -8.81 12.91 12.61
C PRO A 69 -8.89 14.40 12.28
N ARG A 70 -8.72 15.29 13.27
CA ARG A 70 -8.71 16.75 13.06
C ARG A 70 -7.46 17.21 12.31
N GLU A 71 -6.28 16.76 12.72
CA GLU A 71 -5.04 17.09 12.03
C GLU A 71 -5.04 16.56 10.58
N LEU A 72 -5.62 15.39 10.36
CA LEU A 72 -5.76 14.83 9.02
C LEU A 72 -6.72 15.67 8.16
N LEU A 73 -7.84 16.14 8.72
CA LEU A 73 -8.77 17.03 8.03
C LEU A 73 -8.08 18.36 7.66
N ASP A 74 -7.35 18.96 8.59
CA ASP A 74 -6.60 20.20 8.35
C ASP A 74 -5.57 20.01 7.23
N CYS A 75 -4.93 18.84 7.19
CA CYS A 75 -4.01 18.47 6.12
C CYS A 75 -4.72 18.35 4.76
N CYS A 76 -5.86 17.65 4.69
CA CYS A 76 -6.67 17.55 3.47
C CYS A 76 -7.08 18.92 2.96
N GLN A 77 -7.62 19.78 3.81
CA GLN A 77 -8.02 21.14 3.45
C GLN A 77 -6.83 22.01 2.97
N SER A 78 -5.66 21.87 3.60
CA SER A 78 -4.45 22.55 3.16
C SER A 78 -4.02 22.11 1.75
N ILE A 79 -4.14 20.82 1.44
CA ILE A 79 -3.85 20.29 0.10
C ILE A 79 -4.82 20.83 -0.92
N GLU A 80 -6.11 20.82 -0.63
CA GLU A 80 -7.13 21.38 -1.51
C GLU A 80 -6.87 22.85 -1.83
N GLN A 81 -6.53 23.65 -0.83
CA GLN A 81 -6.19 25.08 -1.01
C GLN A 81 -4.92 25.23 -1.87
N LYS A 82 -3.87 24.45 -1.62
CA LYS A 82 -2.62 24.47 -2.41
C LYS A 82 -2.85 24.11 -3.87
N MET A 83 -3.83 23.24 -4.14
CA MET A 83 -4.22 22.84 -5.49
C MET A 83 -5.18 23.85 -6.16
N GLY A 84 -5.57 24.92 -5.47
CA GLY A 84 -6.40 26.00 -6.02
C GLY A 84 -7.90 25.82 -5.82
N ARG A 85 -8.33 24.96 -4.87
CA ARG A 85 -9.75 24.86 -4.50
C ARG A 85 -10.22 26.17 -3.85
N ILE A 86 -11.30 26.74 -4.38
CA ILE A 86 -11.99 27.89 -3.81
C ILE A 86 -13.16 27.38 -2.98
N LYS A 87 -13.22 27.74 -1.69
CA LYS A 87 -14.38 27.40 -0.83
C LYS A 87 -15.64 28.07 -1.39
N SER A 88 -16.70 27.32 -1.53
CA SER A 88 -18.01 27.79 -1.96
C SER A 88 -19.10 27.10 -1.13
N ASP A 89 -20.13 27.85 -0.75
CA ASP A 89 -21.31 27.33 -0.05
C ASP A 89 -22.28 26.58 -0.98
N VAL A 90 -22.06 26.65 -2.30
CA VAL A 90 -22.82 25.91 -3.32
C VAL A 90 -21.95 24.87 -4.00
N TRP A 91 -22.60 23.81 -4.48
CA TRP A 91 -21.95 22.76 -5.24
C TRP A 91 -21.44 23.32 -6.58
N THR A 92 -20.13 23.33 -6.74
CA THR A 92 -19.44 23.87 -7.91
C THR A 92 -18.42 22.86 -8.44
N ASN A 93 -17.95 23.09 -9.66
CA ASN A 93 -16.81 22.35 -10.20
C ASN A 93 -15.58 22.52 -9.30
N ARG A 94 -14.82 21.43 -9.11
CA ARG A 94 -13.68 21.36 -8.16
C ARG A 94 -12.47 20.74 -8.80
N ILE A 95 -11.30 21.36 -8.58
CA ILE A 95 -10.01 20.77 -8.96
C ILE A 95 -9.78 19.49 -8.17
N ILE A 96 -10.06 19.50 -6.88
CA ILE A 96 -9.92 18.36 -5.97
C ILE A 96 -10.88 18.47 -4.79
N ASP A 97 -11.38 17.35 -4.35
CA ASP A 97 -12.15 17.15 -3.13
C ASP A 97 -11.56 15.99 -2.35
N LEU A 98 -11.28 16.14 -1.05
CA LEU A 98 -10.67 15.14 -0.18
C LEU A 98 -11.55 14.93 1.05
N ASP A 99 -12.25 13.80 1.09
CA ASP A 99 -13.17 13.45 2.17
C ASP A 99 -12.60 12.30 3.02
N ILE A 100 -12.52 12.48 4.34
CA ILE A 100 -12.22 11.38 5.28
C ILE A 100 -13.49 10.53 5.40
N LEU A 101 -13.48 9.37 4.76
CA LEU A 101 -14.64 8.47 4.70
C LEU A 101 -14.83 7.68 5.99
N TRP A 102 -13.73 7.17 6.51
CA TRP A 102 -13.71 6.32 7.70
C TRP A 102 -12.34 6.39 8.37
N TYR A 103 -12.31 6.25 9.68
CA TYR A 103 -11.10 6.29 10.49
C TYR A 103 -11.18 5.25 11.61
N GLU A 104 -10.15 4.41 11.75
CA GLU A 104 -10.10 3.29 12.68
C GLU A 104 -10.27 3.73 14.14
N GLY A 105 -11.33 3.17 14.78
CA GLY A 105 -11.61 3.40 16.19
C GLY A 105 -12.07 4.82 16.52
N TYR A 106 -12.53 5.60 15.52
CA TYR A 106 -13.06 6.94 15.72
C TYR A 106 -14.43 7.12 15.08
N THR A 107 -15.34 7.76 15.81
CA THR A 107 -16.65 8.17 15.32
C THR A 107 -16.94 9.60 15.78
N SER A 108 -17.50 10.42 14.92
CA SER A 108 -17.90 11.78 15.22
C SER A 108 -19.14 12.19 14.41
N SER A 109 -19.98 13.02 15.00
CA SER A 109 -21.13 13.67 14.33
C SER A 109 -20.99 15.19 14.27
N GLU A 110 -19.78 15.72 14.47
CA GLU A 110 -19.51 17.16 14.35
C GLU A 110 -19.70 17.60 12.89
N ALA A 111 -20.27 18.79 12.69
CA ALA A 111 -20.59 19.31 11.34
C ALA A 111 -19.37 19.39 10.42
N GLU A 112 -18.20 19.72 10.98
CA GLU A 112 -16.95 19.85 10.20
C GLU A 112 -16.17 18.54 10.08
N LEU A 113 -16.43 17.53 10.94
CA LEU A 113 -15.70 16.28 10.98
C LEU A 113 -16.63 15.14 11.39
N SER A 114 -17.49 14.73 10.48
CA SER A 114 -18.36 13.57 10.68
C SER A 114 -17.70 12.30 10.15
N ILE A 115 -17.47 11.31 11.03
CA ILE A 115 -16.84 10.02 10.70
C ILE A 115 -17.66 8.88 11.33
N PRO A 116 -18.10 7.89 10.56
CA PRO A 116 -18.01 7.76 9.10
C PRO A 116 -18.67 8.93 8.36
N HIS A 117 -18.17 9.24 7.16
CA HIS A 117 -18.72 10.33 6.36
C HIS A 117 -20.23 10.14 6.14
N PRO A 118 -21.10 11.15 6.39
CA PRO A 118 -22.55 10.96 6.44
C PRO A 118 -23.19 10.42 5.15
N GLU A 119 -22.54 10.71 4.01
CA GLU A 119 -23.01 10.26 2.70
C GLU A 119 -22.33 8.99 2.18
N ILE A 120 -21.42 8.39 2.97
CA ILE A 120 -20.62 7.22 2.53
C ILE A 120 -21.50 6.05 2.02
N LEU A 121 -22.65 5.82 2.67
CA LEU A 121 -23.54 4.69 2.36
C LEU A 121 -24.57 4.98 1.27
N LYS A 122 -24.63 6.22 0.76
CA LYS A 122 -25.65 6.65 -0.21
C LYS A 122 -25.08 6.90 -1.60
N ARG A 123 -23.74 6.89 -1.74
CA ARG A 123 -23.03 7.28 -2.95
C ARG A 123 -22.31 6.09 -3.56
N ASP A 124 -22.76 5.65 -4.70
CA ASP A 124 -22.15 4.55 -5.45
C ASP A 124 -20.70 4.87 -5.87
N PHE A 125 -20.40 6.13 -6.26
CA PHE A 125 -19.06 6.61 -6.61
C PHE A 125 -18.10 6.68 -5.41
N VAL A 126 -18.58 6.43 -4.19
CA VAL A 126 -17.79 6.22 -2.97
C VAL A 126 -17.73 4.73 -2.62
N LEU A 127 -18.90 4.06 -2.60
CA LEU A 127 -18.99 2.65 -2.18
C LEU A 127 -18.31 1.70 -3.16
N LYS A 128 -18.41 1.93 -4.47
CA LYS A 128 -17.80 1.06 -5.48
C LYS A 128 -16.27 1.08 -5.42
N PRO A 129 -15.58 2.26 -5.41
CA PRO A 129 -14.14 2.28 -5.17
C PRO A 129 -13.73 1.74 -3.80
N LEU A 130 -14.49 2.03 -2.74
CA LEU A 130 -14.21 1.51 -1.40
C LEU A 130 -14.34 -0.01 -1.35
N SER A 131 -15.37 -0.59 -1.96
CA SER A 131 -15.57 -2.04 -2.09
C SER A 131 -14.43 -2.72 -2.88
N ALA A 132 -13.87 -2.04 -3.89
CA ALA A 132 -12.74 -2.55 -4.66
C ALA A 132 -11.45 -2.66 -3.82
N ILE A 133 -11.33 -1.91 -2.71
CA ILE A 133 -10.21 -1.99 -1.77
C ILE A 133 -10.54 -2.96 -0.63
N ASN A 134 -11.67 -2.74 0.05
CA ASN A 134 -12.07 -3.52 1.22
C ASN A 134 -13.59 -3.78 1.25
N PRO A 135 -14.07 -4.82 0.55
CA PRO A 135 -15.49 -5.17 0.52
C PRO A 135 -16.04 -5.58 1.90
N ASN A 136 -15.17 -6.04 2.79
CA ASN A 136 -15.53 -6.52 4.13
C ASN A 136 -15.40 -5.44 5.23
N LEU A 137 -15.05 -4.20 4.89
CA LEU A 137 -15.04 -3.11 5.86
C LEU A 137 -16.43 -2.93 6.45
N CYS A 138 -16.54 -3.06 7.78
CA CYS A 138 -17.79 -2.82 8.48
C CYS A 138 -17.96 -1.32 8.75
N ILE A 139 -19.11 -0.79 8.35
CA ILE A 139 -19.49 0.60 8.60
C ILE A 139 -20.79 0.61 9.38
N LYS A 140 -20.77 1.30 10.51
CA LYS A 140 -21.94 1.50 11.35
C LYS A 140 -22.64 2.79 10.96
N ASN A 141 -23.94 2.71 10.68
CA ASN A 141 -24.83 3.86 10.57
C ASN A 141 -25.75 3.95 11.82
N ALA A 142 -26.71 4.86 11.80
CA ALA A 142 -27.64 5.06 12.91
C ALA A 142 -28.53 3.85 13.22
N SER A 143 -28.78 2.96 12.25
CA SER A 143 -29.73 1.85 12.32
C SER A 143 -29.07 0.47 12.45
N HIS A 144 -27.94 0.24 11.79
CA HIS A 144 -27.24 -1.04 11.80
C HIS A 144 -25.79 -0.90 11.38
N GLU A 145 -25.03 -1.98 11.56
CA GLU A 145 -23.65 -2.13 11.09
C GLU A 145 -23.61 -3.25 10.05
N ASP A 146 -22.99 -2.99 8.89
CA ASP A 146 -22.86 -3.99 7.84
C ASP A 146 -21.60 -3.73 7.00
N LYS A 147 -21.28 -4.66 6.11
CA LYS A 147 -20.14 -4.60 5.20
C LYS A 147 -20.40 -3.64 4.04
N VAL A 148 -19.35 -2.98 3.57
CA VAL A 148 -19.40 -2.10 2.39
C VAL A 148 -20.03 -2.76 1.19
N ILE A 149 -19.72 -4.06 0.93
CA ILE A 149 -20.29 -4.78 -0.21
C ILE A 149 -21.82 -4.87 -0.15
N HIS A 150 -22.40 -5.11 1.03
CA HIS A 150 -23.84 -5.22 1.18
C HIS A 150 -24.55 -3.87 0.98
N PHE A 151 -23.91 -2.78 1.42
CA PHE A 151 -24.43 -1.44 1.13
C PHE A 151 -24.39 -1.12 -0.36
N LEU A 152 -23.31 -1.50 -1.05
CA LEU A 152 -23.19 -1.32 -2.51
C LEU A 152 -24.26 -2.12 -3.27
N GLU A 153 -24.49 -3.38 -2.88
CA GLU A 153 -25.49 -4.26 -3.48
C GLU A 153 -26.93 -3.75 -3.27
N ALA A 154 -27.16 -2.97 -2.21
CA ALA A 154 -28.47 -2.38 -1.89
C ALA A 154 -28.75 -1.08 -2.67
N LEU A 155 -27.74 -0.49 -3.34
CA LEU A 155 -27.96 0.65 -4.22
C LEU A 155 -28.46 0.21 -5.59
N ASP A 156 -29.24 1.09 -6.24
CA ASP A 156 -29.63 0.89 -7.63
C ASP A 156 -28.41 0.81 -8.56
N ALA A 157 -28.62 0.19 -9.73
CA ALA A 157 -27.54 0.00 -10.71
C ALA A 157 -26.85 1.32 -11.04
N SER A 158 -25.52 1.31 -10.84
CA SER A 158 -24.65 2.47 -11.01
C SER A 158 -24.22 2.64 -12.47
N GLU A 159 -24.28 3.87 -12.98
CA GLU A 159 -23.74 4.24 -14.31
C GLU A 159 -22.21 4.56 -14.25
N LEU A 160 -21.51 4.10 -13.22
CA LEU A 160 -20.08 4.34 -13.07
C LEU A 160 -19.26 3.59 -14.12
N SER A 161 -18.47 4.31 -14.88
CA SER A 161 -17.47 3.73 -15.78
C SER A 161 -16.09 3.74 -15.15
N GLN A 162 -15.40 2.60 -15.21
CA GLN A 162 -14.00 2.54 -14.79
C GLN A 162 -13.11 3.06 -15.91
N ILE A 163 -12.34 4.12 -15.64
CA ILE A 163 -11.45 4.75 -16.64
C ILE A 163 -9.97 4.41 -16.44
N GLU A 164 -9.57 4.07 -15.20
CA GLU A 164 -8.21 3.68 -14.87
C GLU A 164 -8.24 2.51 -13.90
N ALA A 165 -7.37 1.54 -14.09
CA ALA A 165 -7.31 0.35 -13.25
C ALA A 165 -6.83 0.63 -11.82
N ARG A 166 -6.10 1.72 -11.60
CA ARG A 166 -5.58 2.10 -10.28
C ARG A 166 -5.26 3.58 -10.22
N LEU A 167 -5.67 4.24 -9.14
CA LEU A 167 -5.32 5.65 -8.90
C LEU A 167 -3.82 5.81 -8.61
N TRP A 168 -3.31 5.07 -7.65
CA TRP A 168 -1.95 5.23 -7.14
C TRP A 168 -1.22 3.91 -7.25
N PRO A 169 -0.08 3.88 -7.92
CA PRO A 169 0.74 2.69 -7.91
C PRO A 169 1.32 2.54 -6.50
N THR A 170 1.01 1.46 -5.82
CA THR A 170 1.68 1.04 -4.58
C THR A 170 3.12 0.61 -4.85
N LYS A 171 3.75 1.20 -5.86
CA LYS A 171 5.07 0.85 -6.40
C LYS A 171 6.24 1.10 -5.47
N GLN A 172 6.00 1.71 -4.30
CA GLN A 172 7.09 1.97 -3.36
C GLN A 172 7.46 0.74 -2.52
N ILE A 173 6.57 -0.24 -2.39
CA ILE A 173 6.81 -1.46 -1.63
C ILE A 173 6.99 -2.62 -2.60
N ASN A 174 8.17 -3.23 -2.57
CA ASN A 174 8.48 -4.42 -3.34
C ASN A 174 8.92 -5.54 -2.40
N GLN A 175 8.63 -6.78 -2.76
CA GLN A 175 9.24 -7.94 -2.10
C GLN A 175 10.40 -8.44 -2.92
N ILE A 176 11.46 -8.87 -2.27
CA ILE A 176 12.59 -9.55 -2.88
C ILE A 176 12.92 -10.81 -2.10
N VAL A 177 12.95 -11.95 -2.79
CA VAL A 177 13.11 -13.26 -2.13
C VAL A 177 13.70 -14.29 -3.10
N ALA A 178 14.60 -15.12 -2.59
CA ALA A 178 14.94 -16.39 -3.21
C ALA A 178 14.08 -17.50 -2.58
N MET A 179 13.49 -18.35 -3.40
CA MET A 179 12.65 -19.47 -2.94
C MET A 179 12.84 -20.72 -3.79
N SER A 180 12.65 -21.88 -3.19
CA SER A 180 12.67 -23.16 -3.89
C SER A 180 11.37 -23.43 -4.67
N GLU A 181 11.36 -24.50 -5.47
CA GLU A 181 10.17 -24.95 -6.19
C GLU A 181 8.95 -25.20 -5.27
N ASN A 182 9.19 -25.66 -4.04
CA ASN A 182 8.18 -25.88 -3.01
C ASN A 182 8.05 -24.73 -2.00
N TYR A 183 8.42 -23.51 -2.40
CA TYR A 183 8.27 -22.27 -1.63
C TYR A 183 9.10 -22.15 -0.35
N VAL A 184 10.04 -23.05 -0.09
CA VAL A 184 10.96 -22.92 1.04
C VAL A 184 11.82 -21.67 0.85
N ILE A 185 11.98 -20.89 1.91
CA ILE A 185 12.83 -19.71 1.99
C ILE A 185 13.80 -19.77 3.17
N GLY A 186 13.76 -20.85 3.94
CA GLY A 186 14.64 -21.04 5.09
C GLY A 186 14.52 -22.41 5.72
N LYS A 187 15.60 -22.82 6.41
CA LYS A 187 15.67 -23.98 7.29
C LYS A 187 16.60 -23.63 8.45
N ASP A 188 16.14 -23.83 9.67
CA ASP A 188 16.93 -23.56 10.90
C ASP A 188 17.51 -22.14 10.96
N GLY A 189 16.80 -21.15 10.39
CA GLY A 189 17.18 -19.73 10.39
C GLY A 189 18.20 -19.33 9.31
N ALA A 190 18.52 -20.19 8.34
CA ALA A 190 19.42 -19.90 7.23
C ALA A 190 18.80 -20.31 5.87
N LEU A 191 19.34 -19.76 4.77
CA LEU A 191 18.97 -20.21 3.43
C LEU A 191 19.60 -21.59 3.17
N PRO A 192 18.84 -22.60 2.64
CA PRO A 192 19.37 -23.93 2.36
C PRO A 192 20.20 -24.00 1.07
N TRP A 193 20.54 -22.87 0.47
CA TRP A 193 21.40 -22.71 -0.72
C TRP A 193 22.29 -21.48 -0.60
N SER A 194 23.32 -21.44 -1.45
CA SER A 194 24.17 -20.28 -1.66
C SER A 194 24.35 -20.06 -3.15
N ILE A 195 23.86 -18.95 -3.67
CA ILE A 195 23.94 -18.55 -5.09
C ILE A 195 24.49 -17.13 -5.12
N GLU A 196 25.75 -16.98 -5.51
CA GLU A 196 26.46 -15.70 -5.50
C GLU A 196 25.79 -14.64 -6.40
N GLU A 197 25.35 -15.05 -7.59
CA GLU A 197 24.64 -14.17 -8.54
C GLU A 197 23.32 -13.64 -7.95
N ASP A 198 22.58 -14.44 -7.21
CA ASP A 198 21.36 -14.00 -6.51
C ASP A 198 21.67 -12.92 -5.48
N TRP A 199 22.75 -13.11 -4.74
CA TRP A 199 23.22 -12.13 -3.76
C TRP A 199 23.63 -10.81 -4.43
N GLU A 200 24.36 -10.87 -5.54
CA GLU A 200 24.75 -9.68 -6.32
C GLU A 200 23.52 -8.92 -6.84
N ILE A 201 22.54 -9.64 -7.36
CA ILE A 201 21.27 -9.05 -7.82
C ILE A 201 20.51 -8.41 -6.67
N PHE A 202 20.42 -9.08 -5.52
CA PHE A 202 19.84 -8.51 -4.30
C PHE A 202 20.56 -7.19 -3.93
N LEU A 203 21.88 -7.19 -3.90
CA LEU A 203 22.67 -6.01 -3.58
C LEU A 203 22.45 -4.88 -4.59
N LYS A 204 22.38 -5.18 -5.88
CA LYS A 204 22.13 -4.20 -6.94
C LYS A 204 20.72 -3.59 -6.86
N LYS A 205 19.70 -4.42 -6.70
CA LYS A 205 18.30 -3.97 -6.65
C LYS A 205 17.98 -3.15 -5.40
N THR A 206 18.53 -3.53 -4.26
CA THR A 206 18.25 -2.89 -2.96
C THR A 206 19.17 -1.71 -2.65
N LYS A 207 20.12 -1.39 -3.55
CA LYS A 207 21.03 -0.25 -3.38
C LYS A 207 20.26 1.04 -3.15
N ASN A 208 20.64 1.78 -2.12
CA ASN A 208 19.97 3.03 -1.69
C ASN A 208 18.50 2.86 -1.25
N GLY A 209 18.00 1.64 -1.11
CA GLY A 209 16.65 1.35 -0.62
C GLY A 209 16.55 1.34 0.90
N VAL A 210 15.29 1.24 1.37
CA VAL A 210 14.96 0.92 2.76
C VAL A 210 14.53 -0.53 2.82
N LEU A 211 15.21 -1.34 3.61
CA LEU A 211 14.96 -2.77 3.75
C LEU A 211 14.20 -3.03 5.04
N ILE A 212 13.02 -3.63 4.93
CA ILE A 212 12.21 -4.06 6.08
C ILE A 212 12.32 -5.57 6.22
N MET A 213 12.70 -6.03 7.40
CA MET A 213 12.87 -7.47 7.67
C MET A 213 12.71 -7.81 9.14
N GLY A 214 12.49 -9.08 9.42
CA GLY A 214 12.48 -9.61 10.78
C GLY A 214 13.88 -9.71 11.37
N ARG A 215 13.96 -9.77 12.70
CA ARG A 215 15.21 -9.85 13.44
C ARG A 215 16.12 -11.01 12.99
N LEU A 216 15.56 -12.19 12.78
CA LEU A 216 16.36 -13.37 12.36
C LEU A 216 16.93 -13.18 10.96
N SER A 217 16.13 -12.71 10.00
CA SER A 217 16.60 -12.41 8.65
C SER A 217 17.70 -11.33 8.66
N PHE A 218 17.56 -10.32 9.51
CA PHE A 218 18.59 -9.29 9.66
C PHE A 218 19.91 -9.86 10.22
N GLN A 219 19.83 -10.68 11.26
CA GLN A 219 21.02 -11.30 11.88
C GLN A 219 21.76 -12.21 10.89
N GLU A 220 21.04 -12.96 10.07
CA GLU A 220 21.64 -13.81 9.03
C GLU A 220 22.32 -12.97 7.96
N MET A 221 21.65 -11.91 7.51
CA MET A 221 22.11 -11.05 6.43
C MET A 221 23.36 -10.21 6.81
N VAL A 222 23.50 -9.80 8.06
CA VAL A 222 24.55 -8.83 8.51
C VAL A 222 25.81 -9.53 8.97
N LYS A 223 25.90 -10.86 8.93
CA LYS A 223 27.13 -11.60 9.34
C LYS A 223 28.38 -11.16 8.57
N ASP A 224 28.25 -10.69 7.32
CA ASP A 224 29.35 -10.30 6.42
C ASP A 224 29.18 -8.85 5.91
N SER A 225 29.64 -7.85 6.63
CA SER A 225 28.94 -6.59 6.78
C SER A 225 29.45 -5.32 6.07
N ASP A 226 30.37 -5.35 5.13
CA ASP A 226 30.84 -4.11 4.46
C ASP A 226 29.80 -3.45 3.55
N TRP A 227 28.85 -4.24 3.01
CA TRP A 227 27.77 -3.78 2.17
C TRP A 227 26.61 -3.12 2.95
N ALA A 228 26.54 -3.30 4.26
CA ALA A 228 25.46 -2.81 5.11
C ALA A 228 25.35 -1.27 5.13
N ASN A 229 26.46 -0.56 4.94
CA ASN A 229 26.54 0.88 5.11
C ASN A 229 25.81 1.70 4.04
N SER A 230 25.48 1.13 2.88
CA SER A 230 24.82 1.84 1.77
C SER A 230 23.29 1.76 1.80
N ARG A 231 22.70 1.10 2.78
CA ARG A 231 21.27 0.85 2.91
C ARG A 231 20.73 1.30 4.25
N THR A 232 19.43 1.53 4.29
CA THR A 232 18.70 1.77 5.53
C THR A 232 17.93 0.50 5.89
N TYR A 233 18.05 0.04 7.13
CA TYR A 233 17.36 -1.15 7.63
C TYR A 233 16.32 -0.78 8.67
N ILE A 234 15.17 -1.41 8.57
CA ILE A 234 14.13 -1.37 9.61
C ILE A 234 13.86 -2.80 10.04
N VAL A 235 14.26 -3.13 11.25
CA VAL A 235 14.18 -4.47 11.82
C VAL A 235 12.94 -4.57 12.69
N LEU A 236 12.02 -5.46 12.30
CA LEU A 236 10.85 -5.77 13.13
C LEU A 236 11.27 -6.68 14.27
N SER A 237 11.03 -6.21 15.49
CA SER A 237 11.27 -6.99 16.70
C SER A 237 10.41 -6.48 17.85
N ARG A 238 9.81 -7.39 18.62
CA ARG A 238 9.11 -7.05 19.87
C ARG A 238 10.09 -6.69 20.99
N GLN A 239 11.36 -7.05 20.85
CA GLN A 239 12.41 -6.73 21.81
C GLN A 239 13.37 -5.71 21.20
N ALA A 240 13.69 -4.67 21.96
CA ALA A 240 14.72 -3.73 21.55
C ALA A 240 16.07 -4.46 21.41
N SER A 241 16.76 -4.26 20.28
CA SER A 241 18.10 -4.78 20.09
C SER A 241 19.07 -4.00 20.97
N LYS A 242 19.99 -4.72 21.61
CA LYS A 242 21.11 -4.10 22.35
C LYS A 242 22.23 -3.62 21.43
N VAL A 243 22.18 -3.97 20.15
CA VAL A 243 23.21 -3.61 19.15
C VAL A 243 22.69 -2.47 18.28
N SER A 244 23.40 -1.35 18.28
CA SER A 244 23.10 -0.18 17.44
C SER A 244 24.07 -0.14 16.26
N TYR A 245 23.51 -0.11 15.05
CA TYR A 245 24.26 0.16 13.82
C TYR A 245 23.80 1.50 13.25
N PRO A 246 24.67 2.29 12.58
CA PRO A 246 24.34 3.64 12.13
C PRO A 246 23.10 3.78 11.25
N ASN A 247 22.78 2.77 10.44
CA ASN A 247 21.68 2.80 9.48
C ASN A 247 20.59 1.78 9.79
N VAL A 248 20.53 1.30 11.05
CA VAL A 248 19.55 0.28 11.49
C VAL A 248 18.59 0.88 12.48
N TYR A 249 17.32 0.80 12.14
CA TYR A 249 16.19 1.26 12.94
C TYR A 249 15.37 0.07 13.40
N HIS A 250 14.71 0.22 14.52
CA HIS A 250 13.80 -0.81 15.06
C HIS A 250 12.36 -0.35 14.98
N ALA A 251 11.47 -1.30 14.73
CA ALA A 251 10.04 -1.11 14.79
C ALA A 251 9.38 -2.30 15.51
N SER A 252 8.36 -2.02 16.33
CA SER A 252 7.63 -3.03 17.09
C SER A 252 6.49 -3.65 16.30
N SER A 253 6.06 -3.01 15.21
CA SER A 253 5.01 -3.48 14.31
C SER A 253 5.36 -3.18 12.85
N LEU A 254 4.66 -3.86 11.94
CA LEU A 254 4.81 -3.65 10.49
C LEU A 254 4.42 -2.23 10.09
N GLU A 255 3.33 -1.73 10.65
CA GLU A 255 2.83 -0.38 10.40
C GLU A 255 3.88 0.67 10.78
N ALA A 256 4.45 0.55 11.98
CA ALA A 256 5.52 1.44 12.43
C ALA A 256 6.77 1.34 11.54
N ALA A 257 7.07 0.15 11.00
CA ALA A 257 8.16 -0.04 10.05
C ALA A 257 7.89 0.67 8.71
N LEU A 258 6.68 0.52 8.17
CA LEU A 258 6.27 1.15 6.91
C LEU A 258 6.27 2.68 7.04
N MET A 259 5.74 3.23 8.13
CA MET A 259 5.78 4.68 8.39
C MET A 259 7.20 5.21 8.46
N LYS A 260 8.07 4.53 9.21
CA LYS A 260 9.48 4.91 9.31
C LYS A 260 10.17 4.82 7.95
N ALA A 261 9.91 3.77 7.18
CA ALA A 261 10.48 3.57 5.85
C ALA A 261 10.12 4.71 4.89
N LYS A 262 8.87 5.15 4.92
CA LYS A 262 8.40 6.25 4.10
C LYS A 262 9.17 7.55 4.34
N GLY A 263 9.48 7.88 5.58
CA GLY A 263 10.22 9.10 5.94
C GLY A 263 11.58 9.24 5.24
N PHE A 264 12.11 8.16 4.66
CA PHE A 264 13.34 8.19 3.88
C PHE A 264 13.14 8.55 2.40
N GLY A 265 11.90 8.59 1.88
CA GLY A 265 11.63 8.91 0.47
C GLY A 265 12.28 7.97 -0.55
N LYS A 266 12.52 6.70 -0.17
CA LYS A 266 13.24 5.70 -0.96
C LYS A 266 12.36 4.50 -1.24
N THR A 267 12.73 3.69 -2.24
CA THR A 267 12.09 2.39 -2.50
C THR A 267 12.17 1.49 -1.28
N ILE A 268 11.03 0.94 -0.88
CA ILE A 268 10.91 0.01 0.25
C ILE A 268 11.02 -1.42 -0.27
N TRP A 269 11.90 -2.19 0.34
CA TRP A 269 12.11 -3.60 0.05
C TRP A 269 11.77 -4.46 1.25
N ILE A 270 10.80 -5.32 1.09
CA ILE A 270 10.49 -6.37 2.07
C ILE A 270 11.44 -7.53 1.81
N CYS A 271 12.23 -7.87 2.82
CA CYS A 271 13.33 -8.86 2.71
C CYS A 271 13.17 -10.04 3.69
N GLY A 272 11.95 -10.29 4.17
CA GLY A 272 11.65 -11.46 5.00
C GLY A 272 11.46 -11.13 6.48
N GLY A 273 11.07 -12.15 7.35
CA GLY A 273 10.75 -13.54 6.98
C GLY A 273 9.31 -13.75 6.59
N GLU A 274 8.88 -15.00 6.69
CA GLU A 274 7.57 -15.51 6.25
C GLU A 274 6.39 -14.63 6.64
N ALA A 275 6.23 -14.31 7.92
CA ALA A 275 5.12 -13.48 8.40
C ALA A 275 5.09 -12.11 7.72
N ILE A 276 6.26 -11.46 7.56
CA ILE A 276 6.35 -10.13 6.96
C ILE A 276 6.03 -10.19 5.47
N TYR A 277 6.51 -11.21 4.75
CA TYR A 277 6.13 -11.42 3.35
C TYR A 277 4.62 -11.61 3.20
N LYS A 278 4.02 -12.46 4.06
CA LYS A 278 2.58 -12.72 4.04
C LYS A 278 1.77 -11.45 4.30
N ASP A 279 2.13 -10.70 5.34
CA ASP A 279 1.38 -9.52 5.76
C ASP A 279 1.52 -8.34 4.76
N THR A 280 2.61 -8.32 3.97
CA THR A 280 2.85 -7.27 2.96
C THR A 280 2.53 -7.68 1.53
N LEU A 281 2.08 -8.91 1.29
CA LEU A 281 1.85 -9.43 -0.06
C LEU A 281 0.89 -8.53 -0.86
N ASN A 282 -0.26 -8.20 -0.28
CA ASN A 282 -1.27 -7.35 -0.91
C ASN A 282 -0.86 -5.87 -1.01
N LEU A 283 0.14 -5.44 -0.25
CA LEU A 283 0.67 -4.08 -0.27
C LEU A 283 1.77 -3.91 -1.33
N SER A 284 2.27 -5.02 -1.89
CA SER A 284 3.44 -5.03 -2.75
C SER A 284 3.07 -4.76 -4.19
N GLY A 285 3.67 -3.74 -4.79
CA GLY A 285 3.53 -3.43 -6.21
C GLY A 285 4.24 -4.43 -7.12
N ALA A 286 5.35 -5.00 -6.65
CA ALA A 286 6.07 -6.04 -7.38
C ALA A 286 6.72 -7.08 -6.45
N LEU A 287 6.82 -8.31 -6.95
CA LEU A 287 7.59 -9.40 -6.36
C LEU A 287 8.80 -9.67 -7.26
N HIS A 288 9.99 -9.57 -6.70
CA HIS A 288 11.25 -9.93 -7.33
C HIS A 288 11.70 -11.27 -6.77
N LEU A 289 11.54 -12.31 -7.58
CA LEU A 289 11.73 -13.69 -7.16
C LEU A 289 12.94 -14.31 -7.82
N THR A 290 13.79 -14.95 -7.04
CA THR A 290 14.74 -15.96 -7.53
C THR A 290 14.13 -17.34 -7.24
N ARG A 291 13.57 -17.96 -8.27
CA ARG A 291 12.93 -19.26 -8.14
C ARG A 291 13.92 -20.38 -8.49
N ILE A 292 14.31 -21.17 -7.50
CA ILE A 292 15.25 -22.27 -7.65
C ILE A 292 14.50 -23.53 -8.07
N ASN A 293 14.88 -24.12 -9.20
CA ASN A 293 14.22 -25.29 -9.81
C ASN A 293 14.63 -26.60 -9.09
N ARG A 294 14.48 -26.58 -7.77
CA ARG A 294 14.75 -27.75 -6.89
C ARG A 294 13.89 -27.63 -5.65
N LYS A 295 13.41 -28.76 -5.14
CA LYS A 295 12.74 -28.83 -3.84
C LYS A 295 13.76 -28.93 -2.72
N TYR A 296 13.51 -28.25 -1.62
CA TYR A 296 14.32 -28.31 -0.42
C TYR A 296 13.45 -28.64 0.80
N GLU A 297 14.05 -29.28 1.79
CA GLU A 297 13.46 -29.33 3.12
C GLU A 297 13.62 -27.96 3.78
N GLY A 298 12.59 -27.52 4.50
CA GLY A 298 12.62 -26.24 5.21
C GLY A 298 11.47 -26.10 6.18
N ASP A 299 11.55 -25.09 7.03
CA ASP A 299 10.58 -24.77 8.08
C ASP A 299 9.95 -23.37 7.88
N THR A 300 10.45 -22.63 6.90
CA THR A 300 10.03 -21.25 6.60
C THR A 300 9.69 -21.15 5.12
N PHE A 301 8.50 -20.58 4.79
CA PHE A 301 7.96 -20.62 3.44
C PHE A 301 7.56 -19.22 2.95
N PHE A 302 7.71 -18.98 1.66
CA PHE A 302 7.10 -17.82 1.01
C PHE A 302 5.60 -18.08 0.84
N PRO A 303 4.72 -17.06 1.04
CA PRO A 303 3.30 -17.23 0.84
C PRO A 303 2.98 -17.55 -0.62
N ARG A 304 1.94 -18.36 -0.85
CA ARG A 304 1.41 -18.53 -2.20
C ARG A 304 0.80 -17.23 -2.66
N PHE A 305 1.11 -16.81 -3.88
CA PHE A 305 0.77 -15.49 -4.39
C PHE A 305 0.06 -15.53 -5.75
N GLU A 306 0.03 -16.68 -6.40
CA GLU A 306 -0.57 -16.86 -7.73
C GLU A 306 -2.07 -16.55 -7.73
N GLU A 307 -2.73 -16.72 -6.58
CA GLU A 307 -4.14 -16.41 -6.40
C GLU A 307 -4.40 -14.92 -6.06
N ASN A 308 -3.34 -14.11 -5.90
CA ASN A 308 -3.40 -12.72 -5.46
C ASN A 308 -3.30 -11.72 -6.61
N HIS A 309 -3.71 -12.09 -7.82
CA HIS A 309 -3.69 -11.24 -9.02
C HIS A 309 -2.29 -10.71 -9.41
N PHE A 310 -1.25 -11.50 -9.16
CA PHE A 310 0.08 -11.22 -9.68
C PHE A 310 0.28 -11.87 -11.05
N VAL A 311 0.75 -11.09 -12.02
CA VAL A 311 1.11 -11.55 -13.35
C VAL A 311 2.61 -11.47 -13.53
N ARG A 312 3.21 -12.50 -14.10
CA ARG A 312 4.63 -12.52 -14.40
C ARG A 312 4.95 -11.57 -15.54
N HIS A 313 5.66 -10.50 -15.22
CA HIS A 313 6.09 -9.48 -16.17
C HIS A 313 7.39 -9.85 -16.89
N SER A 314 8.32 -10.50 -16.20
CA SER A 314 9.58 -10.96 -16.79
C SER A 314 10.05 -12.29 -16.19
N LYS A 315 10.81 -13.04 -16.96
CA LYS A 315 11.50 -14.27 -16.57
C LYS A 315 12.83 -14.36 -17.28
N ILE A 316 13.90 -14.60 -16.52
CA ILE A 316 15.25 -14.81 -17.04
C ILE A 316 15.75 -16.12 -16.45
N ASP A 317 16.05 -17.08 -17.32
CA ASP A 317 16.63 -18.35 -16.88
C ASP A 317 18.13 -18.18 -16.61
N SER A 318 18.64 -18.76 -15.55
CA SER A 318 20.04 -18.75 -15.16
C SER A 318 20.45 -20.09 -14.51
N ASN A 319 21.76 -20.27 -14.32
CA ASN A 319 22.31 -21.43 -13.64
C ASN A 319 23.56 -21.04 -12.83
N TYR A 320 23.72 -21.68 -11.70
CA TYR A 320 24.93 -21.58 -10.88
C TYR A 320 25.37 -22.98 -10.48
N LYS A 321 26.51 -23.41 -10.97
CA LYS A 321 26.98 -24.80 -10.86
C LYS A 321 25.93 -25.75 -11.43
N ASP A 322 25.38 -26.66 -10.63
CA ASP A 322 24.32 -27.62 -10.99
C ASP A 322 22.90 -27.15 -10.64
N LEU A 323 22.76 -25.96 -10.09
CA LEU A 323 21.45 -25.37 -9.77
C LEU A 323 20.93 -24.55 -10.93
N LYS A 324 19.75 -24.92 -11.43
CA LYS A 324 18.96 -24.09 -12.35
C LYS A 324 18.01 -23.22 -11.55
N TYR A 325 17.87 -21.95 -11.93
CA TYR A 325 16.94 -21.03 -11.32
C TYR A 325 16.49 -19.96 -12.31
N THR A 326 15.47 -19.20 -11.93
CA THR A 326 14.96 -18.11 -12.74
C THR A 326 14.85 -16.85 -11.90
N PHE A 327 15.20 -15.72 -12.51
CA PHE A 327 14.83 -14.41 -11.98
C PHE A 327 13.49 -14.02 -12.60
N GLU A 328 12.52 -13.77 -11.72
CA GLU A 328 11.18 -13.41 -12.16
C GLU A 328 10.77 -12.08 -11.51
N ILE A 329 10.03 -11.26 -12.27
CA ILE A 329 9.34 -10.08 -11.74
C ILE A 329 7.86 -10.30 -11.98
N TRP A 330 7.11 -10.27 -10.90
CA TRP A 330 5.67 -10.36 -10.91
C TRP A 330 5.11 -9.02 -10.45
N THR A 331 4.14 -8.49 -11.17
CA THR A 331 3.43 -7.25 -10.80
C THR A 331 1.97 -7.58 -10.57
N GLN A 332 1.34 -6.85 -9.67
CA GLN A 332 -0.11 -7.02 -9.51
C GLN A 332 -0.81 -6.72 -10.83
N GLU A 333 -1.68 -7.62 -11.24
CA GLU A 333 -2.52 -7.41 -12.41
C GLU A 333 -3.39 -6.17 -12.19
N LYS A 334 -3.54 -5.39 -13.25
CA LYS A 334 -4.60 -4.40 -13.27
C LYS A 334 -5.91 -5.19 -13.23
N LEU A 335 -6.65 -5.13 -12.15
CA LEU A 335 -8.05 -5.57 -12.16
C LEU A 335 -8.72 -4.77 -13.27
N GLY A 336 -9.03 -5.47 -14.36
CA GLY A 336 -9.63 -4.91 -15.56
C GLY A 336 -11.04 -4.36 -15.30
#